data_44e3707769bca2db25edbe05a9e95266
#
_entry.id   44e3707769bca2db25edbe05a9e95266
#
_cell.length_a   1.000
_cell.length_b   1.000
_cell.length_c   1.000
_cell.angle_alpha   90.00
_cell.angle_beta   90.00
_cell.angle_gamma   90.00
#
_symmetry.space_group_name_H-M   'P 1'
#
loop_
_entity.id
_entity.type
_entity.pdbx_description
1 polymer ?
#
loop_
_entity_poly.entity_id
_entity_poly.type
_entity_poly.pdbx_seq_one_letter_code
_entity_poly.pdbx_strand_id
1 'polypeptide(L)'
;ILVKNKTGLKNLYEIISRSYLKYFKRNPTIPKSLLMEYREGLIIGSACEAGEVFEAVLRGKSDTELKRIASFYDYLEIMPLANNHFLLDNGTVRSEESLRNLNRRIVQLGEELGKPVVATCDVHFLDPEQEIFRRILLAAKKFSDADKAMPLYYRTTVEMLDEFAYLGPEKAQEVVVTNTNAIADSVEVFELLPKDLYPPKIENSAQQLKDLVYGKMTAIYGENPPKLITDRVETELHDILSRGYDVIYMSAQKLVANSLEHGYLVGSRGSVGSSLVAYFSGITEVNSLPPHYRCPKCRHSEFITDGSYGCGADMPDKNCPECGTKYVKDGFDIPFETFL
;
A
#
# COMPACT_ATOMS: atom_id res chain seq x y z
N ILE A 1 -13.38 11.87 5.88
CA ILE A 1 -14.21 10.70 6.25
C ILE A 1 -13.50 9.96 7.35
N LEU A 2 -14.18 9.72 8.48
CA LEU A 2 -13.71 8.87 9.57
C LEU A 2 -14.51 7.56 9.56
N VAL A 3 -13.84 6.47 9.88
CA VAL A 3 -14.48 5.16 10.01
C VAL A 3 -14.93 4.97 11.46
N LYS A 4 -16.23 4.79 11.66
CA LYS A 4 -16.81 4.61 12.98
C LYS A 4 -16.71 3.16 13.49
N ASN A 5 -16.86 2.18 12.59
CA ASN A 5 -16.90 0.76 12.93
C ASN A 5 -16.55 -0.13 11.71
N LYS A 6 -16.60 -1.45 11.87
CA LYS A 6 -16.28 -2.41 10.79
C LYS A 6 -17.17 -2.26 9.54
N THR A 7 -18.45 -1.91 9.69
CA THR A 7 -19.33 -1.63 8.56
C THR A 7 -18.84 -0.43 7.77
N GLY A 8 -18.48 0.65 8.48
CA GLY A 8 -17.87 1.84 7.86
C GLY A 8 -16.55 1.54 7.16
N LEU A 9 -15.70 0.67 7.74
CA LEU A 9 -14.44 0.26 7.08
C LEU A 9 -14.70 -0.43 5.73
N LYS A 10 -15.63 -1.37 5.70
CA LYS A 10 -16.05 -2.05 4.46
C LYS A 10 -16.61 -1.05 3.44
N ASN A 11 -17.48 -0.16 3.89
CA ASN A 11 -18.09 0.86 3.04
C ASN A 11 -17.04 1.83 2.48
N LEU A 12 -16.05 2.23 3.30
CA LEU A 12 -14.94 3.07 2.82
C LEU A 12 -14.12 2.34 1.74
N TYR A 13 -13.83 1.05 1.89
CA TYR A 13 -13.11 0.28 0.86
C TYR A 13 -13.90 0.21 -0.45
N GLU A 14 -15.23 0.03 -0.41
CA GLU A 14 -16.09 0.08 -1.59
C GLU A 14 -16.06 1.46 -2.27
N ILE A 15 -16.19 2.53 -1.49
CA ILE A 15 -16.13 3.91 -2.01
C ILE A 15 -14.79 4.17 -2.71
N ILE A 16 -13.67 3.83 -2.06
CA ILE A 16 -12.33 4.01 -2.62
C ILE A 16 -12.16 3.17 -3.89
N SER A 17 -12.53 1.89 -3.86
CA SER A 17 -12.42 1.01 -5.03
C SER A 17 -13.20 1.56 -6.22
N ARG A 18 -14.44 1.98 -6.00
CA ARG A 18 -15.27 2.58 -7.07
C ARG A 18 -14.73 3.92 -7.57
N SER A 19 -14.11 4.73 -6.69
CA SER A 19 -13.50 5.99 -7.11
C SER A 19 -12.36 5.78 -8.10
N TYR A 20 -11.60 4.70 -7.96
CA TYR A 20 -10.52 4.34 -8.87
C TYR A 20 -11.01 3.57 -10.11
N LEU A 21 -11.93 2.62 -9.95
CA LEU A 21 -12.34 1.73 -11.03
C LEU A 21 -13.42 2.34 -11.93
N LYS A 22 -14.34 3.16 -11.37
CA LYS A 22 -15.50 3.67 -12.09
C LYS A 22 -15.49 5.19 -12.27
N TYR A 23 -15.01 5.93 -11.28
CA TYR A 23 -15.11 7.39 -11.24
C TYR A 23 -13.75 8.09 -11.37
N PHE A 24 -12.71 7.38 -11.80
CA PHE A 24 -11.41 7.96 -12.08
C PHE A 24 -11.45 8.75 -13.38
N LYS A 25 -11.06 10.02 -13.31
CA LYS A 25 -10.85 10.88 -14.48
C LYS A 25 -9.38 11.32 -14.50
N ARG A 26 -9.09 12.51 -14.00
CA ARG A 26 -7.72 12.94 -13.72
C ARG A 26 -7.25 12.47 -12.34
N ASN A 27 -8.19 12.47 -11.40
CA ASN A 27 -8.02 11.99 -10.02
C ASN A 27 -9.20 11.07 -9.67
N PRO A 28 -9.06 10.19 -8.66
CA PRO A 28 -10.18 9.45 -8.13
C PRO A 28 -11.23 10.41 -7.56
N THR A 29 -12.48 10.23 -7.95
CA THR A 29 -13.59 11.11 -7.57
C THR A 29 -14.67 10.29 -6.87
N ILE A 30 -15.26 10.84 -5.81
CA ILE A 30 -16.35 10.23 -5.07
C ILE A 30 -17.62 11.05 -5.28
N PRO A 31 -18.58 10.61 -6.10
CA PRO A 31 -19.88 11.27 -6.21
C PRO A 31 -20.62 11.26 -4.87
N LYS A 32 -21.31 12.33 -4.53
CA LYS A 32 -22.11 12.39 -3.29
C LYS A 32 -23.16 11.27 -3.21
N SER A 33 -23.75 10.88 -4.34
CA SER A 33 -24.68 9.74 -4.39
C SER A 33 -24.05 8.43 -3.94
N LEU A 34 -22.80 8.17 -4.35
CA LEU A 34 -22.06 6.99 -3.90
C LEU A 34 -21.75 7.07 -2.40
N LEU A 35 -21.33 8.25 -1.92
CA LEU A 35 -21.07 8.45 -0.50
C LEU A 35 -22.32 8.26 0.36
N MET A 36 -23.49 8.68 -0.15
CA MET A 36 -24.78 8.45 0.53
C MET A 36 -25.20 6.99 0.54
N GLU A 37 -24.96 6.25 -0.54
CA GLU A 37 -25.23 4.81 -0.64
C GLU A 37 -24.45 4.00 0.41
N TYR A 38 -23.20 4.40 0.68
CA TYR A 38 -22.27 3.71 1.60
C TYR A 38 -22.02 4.47 2.89
N ARG A 39 -22.92 5.37 3.31
CA ARG A 39 -22.70 6.26 4.47
C ARG A 39 -22.69 5.54 5.81
N GLU A 40 -23.32 4.38 5.93
CA GLU A 40 -23.43 3.67 7.20
C GLU A 40 -22.05 3.37 7.81
N GLY A 41 -21.88 3.67 9.09
CA GLY A 41 -20.63 3.47 9.83
C GLY A 41 -19.51 4.47 9.46
N LEU A 42 -19.82 5.53 8.72
CA LEU A 42 -18.92 6.63 8.40
C LEU A 42 -19.34 7.92 9.11
N ILE A 43 -18.37 8.75 9.45
CA ILE A 43 -18.54 10.12 9.95
C ILE A 43 -17.87 11.05 8.94
N ILE A 44 -18.60 12.04 8.46
CA ILE A 44 -18.17 12.91 7.36
C ILE A 44 -18.05 14.35 7.85
N GLY A 45 -16.81 14.87 7.84
CA GLY A 45 -16.50 16.25 8.15
C GLY A 45 -16.54 17.17 6.93
N SER A 46 -16.67 18.46 7.15
CA SER A 46 -16.77 19.47 6.10
C SER A 46 -15.41 19.81 5.44
N ALA A 47 -14.33 19.25 5.92
CA ALA A 47 -12.96 19.47 5.45
C ALA A 47 -12.47 20.93 5.63
N CYS A 48 -11.34 21.25 4.96
CA CYS A 48 -10.61 22.51 5.06
C CYS A 48 -11.20 23.64 4.20
N GLU A 49 -10.38 24.63 3.88
CA GLU A 49 -10.73 25.78 3.03
C GLU A 49 -11.16 25.38 1.62
N ALA A 50 -10.69 24.25 1.12
CA ALA A 50 -11.13 23.67 -0.17
C ALA A 50 -12.47 22.92 -0.07
N GLY A 51 -13.01 22.78 1.15
CA GLY A 51 -14.30 22.13 1.39
C GLY A 51 -15.49 23.00 0.99
N GLU A 52 -16.60 22.37 0.62
CA GLU A 52 -17.80 23.06 0.13
C GLU A 52 -18.38 24.06 1.14
N VAL A 53 -18.30 23.78 2.46
CA VAL A 53 -18.83 24.65 3.50
C VAL A 53 -18.02 25.94 3.58
N PHE A 54 -16.69 25.81 3.70
CA PHE A 54 -15.81 26.97 3.77
C PHE A 54 -15.91 27.82 2.49
N GLU A 55 -15.86 27.21 1.29
CA GLU A 55 -16.04 27.91 0.03
C GLU A 55 -17.39 28.62 -0.06
N ALA A 56 -18.47 28.00 0.40
CA ALA A 56 -19.81 28.60 0.36
C ALA A 56 -19.87 29.83 1.27
N VAL A 57 -19.28 29.78 2.47
CA VAL A 57 -19.17 30.92 3.40
C VAL A 57 -18.30 32.03 2.79
N LEU A 58 -17.13 31.68 2.25
CA LEU A 58 -16.20 32.61 1.60
C LEU A 58 -16.85 33.37 0.43
N ARG A 59 -17.68 32.67 -0.36
CA ARG A 59 -18.42 33.25 -1.49
C ARG A 59 -19.70 34.01 -1.10
N GLY A 60 -20.00 34.12 0.20
CA GLY A 60 -21.18 34.82 0.70
C GLY A 60 -22.50 34.22 0.23
N LYS A 61 -22.59 32.87 0.17
CA LYS A 61 -23.84 32.19 -0.17
C LYS A 61 -24.96 32.52 0.83
N SER A 62 -26.20 32.40 0.38
CA SER A 62 -27.37 32.63 1.22
C SER A 62 -27.45 31.62 2.37
N ASP A 63 -28.06 32.02 3.51
CA ASP A 63 -28.22 31.14 4.67
C ASP A 63 -28.94 29.83 4.31
N THR A 64 -29.90 29.85 3.42
CA THR A 64 -30.58 28.65 2.94
C THR A 64 -29.63 27.71 2.20
N GLU A 65 -28.74 28.23 1.37
CA GLU A 65 -27.73 27.42 0.66
C GLU A 65 -26.69 26.89 1.61
N LEU A 66 -26.19 27.72 2.56
CA LEU A 66 -25.24 27.32 3.58
C LEU A 66 -25.79 26.15 4.41
N LYS A 67 -27.01 26.27 4.91
CA LYS A 67 -27.68 25.21 5.67
C LYS A 67 -27.84 23.93 4.85
N ARG A 68 -28.24 24.04 3.61
CA ARG A 68 -28.38 22.88 2.68
C ARG A 68 -27.04 22.16 2.47
N ILE A 69 -25.95 22.92 2.26
CA ILE A 69 -24.62 22.36 2.07
C ILE A 69 -24.12 21.70 3.35
N ALA A 70 -24.17 22.42 4.48
CA ALA A 70 -23.67 21.96 5.76
C ALA A 70 -24.48 20.76 6.31
N SER A 71 -25.75 20.63 5.99
CA SER A 71 -26.60 19.50 6.40
C SER A 71 -26.08 18.14 5.91
N PHE A 72 -25.28 18.11 4.86
CA PHE A 72 -24.68 16.88 4.34
C PHE A 72 -23.66 16.26 5.29
N TYR A 73 -22.94 17.08 6.07
CA TYR A 73 -21.84 16.67 6.92
C TYR A 73 -22.32 16.31 8.34
N ASP A 74 -21.59 15.45 9.02
CA ASP A 74 -21.89 15.06 10.40
C ASP A 74 -21.30 16.07 11.38
N TYR A 75 -20.17 16.70 11.05
CA TYR A 75 -19.55 17.78 11.78
C TYR A 75 -18.94 18.81 10.83
N LEU A 76 -18.70 20.02 11.33
CA LEU A 76 -18.06 21.10 10.58
C LEU A 76 -16.64 21.35 11.12
N GLU A 77 -15.76 21.83 10.28
CA GLU A 77 -14.36 22.08 10.63
C GLU A 77 -14.00 23.56 10.47
N ILE A 78 -13.19 24.04 11.41
CA ILE A 78 -12.49 25.32 11.35
C ILE A 78 -11.00 25.10 11.59
N MET A 79 -10.17 25.99 11.05
CA MET A 79 -8.71 25.88 11.15
C MET A 79 -8.08 27.14 11.72
N PRO A 80 -6.83 27.08 12.27
CA PRO A 80 -6.06 28.26 12.63
C PRO A 80 -6.02 29.27 11.50
N LEU A 81 -6.05 30.55 11.82
CA LEU A 81 -6.08 31.63 10.82
C LEU A 81 -4.88 31.55 9.88
N ALA A 82 -3.73 31.15 10.42
CA ALA A 82 -2.49 31.04 9.68
C ALA A 82 -2.55 29.99 8.53
N ASN A 83 -3.37 28.94 8.67
CA ASN A 83 -3.58 27.95 7.60
C ASN A 83 -4.23 28.57 6.35
N ASN A 84 -5.03 29.65 6.56
CA ASN A 84 -5.77 30.34 5.52
C ASN A 84 -5.19 31.72 5.19
N HIS A 85 -3.98 32.05 5.68
CA HIS A 85 -3.34 33.35 5.46
C HIS A 85 -3.13 33.67 3.97
N PHE A 86 -2.94 32.66 3.13
CA PHE A 86 -2.81 32.81 1.69
C PHE A 86 -4.02 33.53 1.05
N LEU A 87 -5.19 33.52 1.69
CA LEU A 87 -6.37 34.28 1.23
C LEU A 87 -6.22 35.79 1.42
N LEU A 88 -5.37 36.20 2.39
CA LEU A 88 -4.96 37.60 2.54
C LEU A 88 -3.92 37.96 1.48
N ASP A 89 -2.92 37.10 1.29
CA ASP A 89 -1.82 37.32 0.36
C ASP A 89 -2.30 37.48 -1.09
N ASN A 90 -3.33 36.73 -1.47
CA ASN A 90 -3.91 36.78 -2.83
C ASN A 90 -5.07 37.79 -2.95
N GLY A 91 -5.39 38.53 -1.87
CA GLY A 91 -6.41 39.57 -1.84
C GLY A 91 -7.88 39.06 -1.84
N THR A 92 -8.10 37.75 -1.62
CA THR A 92 -9.47 37.18 -1.55
C THR A 92 -10.20 37.69 -0.30
N VAL A 93 -9.50 37.83 0.83
CA VAL A 93 -10.00 38.51 2.03
C VAL A 93 -9.15 39.71 2.34
N ARG A 94 -9.71 40.68 3.10
CA ARG A 94 -9.08 41.99 3.32
C ARG A 94 -8.32 42.13 4.61
N SER A 95 -8.59 41.26 5.59
CA SER A 95 -8.00 41.37 6.93
C SER A 95 -8.11 40.03 7.67
N GLU A 96 -7.28 39.83 8.70
CA GLU A 96 -7.42 38.70 9.62
C GLU A 96 -8.80 38.64 10.29
N GLU A 97 -9.42 39.80 10.58
CA GLU A 97 -10.76 39.83 11.10
C GLU A 97 -11.78 39.23 10.12
N SER A 98 -11.56 39.36 8.81
CA SER A 98 -12.35 38.67 7.81
C SER A 98 -12.18 37.14 7.91
N LEU A 99 -10.97 36.63 8.16
CA LEU A 99 -10.73 35.20 8.41
C LEU A 99 -11.43 34.73 9.69
N ARG A 100 -11.34 35.50 10.78
CA ARG A 100 -12.07 35.20 12.04
C ARG A 100 -13.57 35.11 11.78
N ASN A 101 -14.12 36.02 10.98
CA ASN A 101 -15.54 36.02 10.65
C ASN A 101 -15.99 34.82 9.81
N LEU A 102 -15.12 34.28 8.94
CA LEU A 102 -15.41 33.01 8.26
C LEU A 102 -15.56 31.86 9.26
N ASN A 103 -14.61 31.71 10.19
CA ASN A 103 -14.69 30.70 11.24
C ASN A 103 -15.91 30.90 12.17
N ARG A 104 -16.19 32.15 12.60
CA ARG A 104 -17.38 32.45 13.42
C ARG A 104 -18.67 32.08 12.67
N ARG A 105 -18.75 32.34 11.36
CA ARG A 105 -19.95 31.96 10.57
C ARG A 105 -20.11 30.44 10.49
N ILE A 106 -19.02 29.67 10.37
CA ILE A 106 -19.08 28.21 10.40
C ILE A 106 -19.52 27.71 11.77
N VAL A 107 -19.01 28.29 12.86
CA VAL A 107 -19.43 27.96 14.23
C VAL A 107 -20.93 28.22 14.40
N GLN A 108 -21.40 29.41 14.02
CA GLN A 108 -22.82 29.77 14.05
C GLN A 108 -23.69 28.80 13.22
N LEU A 109 -23.19 28.39 12.04
CA LEU A 109 -23.90 27.45 11.18
C LEU A 109 -24.01 26.06 11.85
N GLY A 110 -22.97 25.63 12.56
CA GLY A 110 -23.00 24.40 13.38
C GLY A 110 -24.07 24.49 14.48
N GLU A 111 -24.13 25.61 15.22
CA GLU A 111 -25.14 25.86 16.23
C GLU A 111 -26.58 25.85 15.64
N GLU A 112 -26.78 26.56 14.54
CA GLU A 112 -28.07 26.61 13.84
C GLU A 112 -28.57 25.23 13.36
N LEU A 113 -27.66 24.31 13.07
CA LEU A 113 -27.94 22.94 12.59
C LEU A 113 -27.84 21.85 13.65
N GLY A 114 -27.44 22.22 14.89
CA GLY A 114 -27.19 21.27 15.96
C GLY A 114 -26.05 20.29 15.64
N LYS A 115 -25.00 20.73 14.89
CA LYS A 115 -23.85 19.94 14.50
C LYS A 115 -22.60 20.36 15.26
N PRO A 116 -21.76 19.43 15.73
CA PRO A 116 -20.50 19.79 16.35
C PRO A 116 -19.59 20.50 15.35
N VAL A 117 -18.88 21.51 15.84
CA VAL A 117 -17.80 22.16 15.11
C VAL A 117 -16.50 21.80 15.78
N VAL A 118 -15.49 21.39 15.03
CA VAL A 118 -14.17 21.04 15.54
C VAL A 118 -13.09 21.93 14.96
N ALA A 119 -12.09 22.22 15.77
CA ALA A 119 -10.87 22.89 15.34
C ALA A 119 -9.83 21.84 14.95
N THR A 120 -9.47 21.81 13.67
CA THR A 120 -8.41 20.93 13.12
C THR A 120 -7.19 21.75 12.73
N CYS A 121 -6.00 21.16 12.68
CA CYS A 121 -4.74 21.89 12.50
C CYS A 121 -4.06 21.65 11.16
N ASP A 122 -4.48 20.63 10.39
CA ASP A 122 -3.87 20.26 9.11
C ASP A 122 -2.35 20.05 9.20
N VAL A 123 -1.92 19.23 10.16
CA VAL A 123 -0.51 19.02 10.50
C VAL A 123 0.24 18.30 9.36
N HIS A 124 1.33 18.92 8.90
CA HIS A 124 2.23 18.34 7.89
C HIS A 124 3.65 18.10 8.41
N PHE A 125 4.03 18.68 9.52
CA PHE A 125 5.33 18.51 10.19
C PHE A 125 5.21 18.80 11.68
N LEU A 126 6.19 18.34 12.48
CA LEU A 126 6.11 18.41 13.95
C LEU A 126 6.46 19.80 14.48
N ASP A 127 7.64 20.30 14.18
CA ASP A 127 8.15 21.57 14.70
C ASP A 127 8.19 22.64 13.62
N PRO A 128 7.99 23.94 13.97
CA PRO A 128 7.97 25.05 12.99
C PRO A 128 9.18 25.07 12.05
N GLU A 129 10.38 24.72 12.55
CA GLU A 129 11.64 24.72 11.80
C GLU A 129 11.67 23.66 10.69
N GLN A 130 10.83 22.64 10.76
CA GLN A 130 10.75 21.56 9.78
C GLN A 130 9.98 21.94 8.51
N GLU A 131 9.40 23.12 8.46
CA GLU A 131 8.70 23.66 7.29
C GLU A 131 9.56 23.60 6.03
N ILE A 132 10.86 23.87 6.18
CA ILE A 132 11.81 23.82 5.06
C ILE A 132 11.86 22.44 4.36
N PHE A 133 11.74 21.35 5.13
CA PHE A 133 11.75 19.99 4.57
C PHE A 133 10.51 19.74 3.70
N ARG A 134 9.34 20.23 4.15
CA ARG A 134 8.12 20.17 3.34
C ARG A 134 8.28 20.91 2.02
N ARG A 135 8.86 22.12 2.04
CA ARG A 135 9.12 22.91 0.81
C ARG A 135 10.04 22.18 -0.15
N ILE A 136 11.11 21.56 0.34
CA ILE A 136 12.03 20.75 -0.47
C ILE A 136 11.26 19.59 -1.15
N LEU A 137 10.42 18.88 -0.42
CA LEU A 137 9.63 17.79 -0.97
C LEU A 137 8.61 18.27 -2.03
N LEU A 138 7.94 19.40 -1.79
CA LEU A 138 7.01 20.00 -2.75
C LEU A 138 7.74 20.47 -4.01
N ALA A 139 8.91 21.10 -3.85
CA ALA A 139 9.75 21.52 -4.98
C ALA A 139 10.21 20.32 -5.82
N ALA A 140 10.64 19.23 -5.19
CA ALA A 140 11.00 18.00 -5.88
C ALA A 140 9.83 17.40 -6.69
N LYS A 141 8.61 17.58 -6.21
CA LYS A 141 7.37 17.17 -6.90
C LYS A 141 6.83 18.22 -7.88
N LYS A 142 7.53 19.36 -8.04
CA LYS A 142 7.17 20.45 -8.96
C LYS A 142 5.83 21.12 -8.64
N PHE A 143 5.46 21.22 -7.36
CA PHE A 143 4.32 22.02 -6.96
C PHE A 143 4.61 23.51 -7.15
N SER A 144 3.64 24.26 -7.67
CA SER A 144 3.79 25.69 -8.01
C SER A 144 3.88 26.60 -6.78
N ASP A 145 3.48 26.13 -5.62
CA ASP A 145 3.47 26.83 -4.34
C ASP A 145 4.56 26.34 -3.37
N ALA A 146 5.54 25.59 -3.88
CA ALA A 146 6.63 25.04 -3.07
C ALA A 146 7.44 26.10 -2.31
N ASP A 147 7.48 27.35 -2.81
CA ASP A 147 8.23 28.45 -2.19
C ASP A 147 7.47 29.10 -1.01
N LYS A 148 6.17 28.81 -0.87
CA LYS A 148 5.35 29.44 0.15
C LYS A 148 5.52 28.72 1.49
N ALA A 149 5.95 29.48 2.48
CA ALA A 149 5.95 29.01 3.86
C ALA A 149 4.51 28.92 4.39
N MET A 150 4.15 27.77 4.94
CA MET A 150 2.85 27.57 5.59
C MET A 150 3.06 26.99 6.99
N PRO A 151 2.46 27.57 8.04
CA PRO A 151 2.68 27.16 9.41
C PRO A 151 1.84 25.92 9.79
N LEU A 152 2.00 24.84 9.05
CA LEU A 152 1.25 23.59 9.21
C LEU A 152 1.96 22.63 10.18
N TYR A 153 2.49 23.15 11.28
CA TYR A 153 3.13 22.37 12.33
C TYR A 153 2.12 21.83 13.35
N TYR A 154 2.54 20.84 14.11
CA TYR A 154 1.74 20.27 15.19
C TYR A 154 1.60 21.30 16.32
N ARG A 155 0.36 21.62 16.70
CA ARG A 155 0.02 22.47 17.82
C ARG A 155 -0.50 21.66 18.99
N THR A 156 -0.01 21.95 20.16
CA THR A 156 -0.53 21.41 21.42
C THR A 156 -1.93 21.93 21.70
N THR A 157 -2.64 21.31 22.64
CA THR A 157 -3.98 21.77 23.05
C THR A 157 -3.96 23.21 23.51
N VAL A 158 -2.92 23.64 24.25
CA VAL A 158 -2.78 25.03 24.74
C VAL A 158 -2.66 25.98 23.56
N GLU A 159 -1.77 25.71 22.62
CA GLU A 159 -1.59 26.51 21.41
C GLU A 159 -2.85 26.57 20.56
N MET A 160 -3.58 25.46 20.43
CA MET A 160 -4.87 25.47 19.73
C MET A 160 -5.93 26.30 20.44
N LEU A 161 -5.98 26.27 21.76
CA LEU A 161 -6.89 27.15 22.54
C LEU A 161 -6.56 28.64 22.36
N ASP A 162 -5.28 28.99 22.30
CA ASP A 162 -4.81 30.35 22.03
C ASP A 162 -5.16 30.78 20.59
N GLU A 163 -4.99 29.93 19.59
CA GLU A 163 -5.38 30.20 18.21
C GLU A 163 -6.87 30.55 18.07
N PHE A 164 -7.72 29.91 18.84
CA PHE A 164 -9.19 30.12 18.82
C PHE A 164 -9.73 31.01 19.94
N ALA A 165 -8.86 31.68 20.71
CA ALA A 165 -9.27 32.57 21.83
C ALA A 165 -10.25 33.67 21.40
N TYR A 166 -10.21 34.10 20.14
CA TYR A 166 -11.14 35.10 19.56
C TYR A 166 -12.60 34.65 19.52
N LEU A 167 -12.89 33.37 19.74
CA LEU A 167 -14.25 32.83 19.88
C LEU A 167 -14.82 32.97 21.29
N GLY A 168 -13.96 33.33 22.24
CA GLY A 168 -14.24 33.31 23.69
C GLY A 168 -13.86 31.95 24.31
N PRO A 169 -13.55 31.94 25.63
CA PRO A 169 -12.95 30.77 26.27
C PRO A 169 -13.84 29.51 26.23
N GLU A 170 -15.13 29.67 26.42
CA GLU A 170 -16.08 28.56 26.41
C GLU A 170 -16.18 27.92 25.01
N LYS A 171 -16.31 28.76 23.97
CA LYS A 171 -16.42 28.27 22.60
C LYS A 171 -15.09 27.72 22.10
N ALA A 172 -13.96 28.30 22.45
CA ALA A 172 -12.64 27.72 22.13
C ALA A 172 -12.47 26.32 22.76
N GLN A 173 -12.83 26.18 24.05
CA GLN A 173 -12.83 24.88 24.74
C GLN A 173 -13.76 23.87 24.06
N GLU A 174 -14.95 24.30 23.64
CA GLU A 174 -15.90 23.45 22.93
C GLU A 174 -15.33 22.90 21.62
N VAL A 175 -14.82 23.77 20.74
CA VAL A 175 -14.38 23.35 19.39
C VAL A 175 -13.03 22.65 19.39
N VAL A 176 -12.11 23.00 20.30
CA VAL A 176 -10.77 22.43 20.37
C VAL A 176 -10.74 21.12 21.15
N VAL A 177 -11.47 21.03 22.26
CA VAL A 177 -11.35 19.91 23.20
C VAL A 177 -12.61 19.07 23.26
N THR A 178 -13.75 19.67 23.54
CA THR A 178 -14.98 18.91 23.83
C THR A 178 -15.47 18.16 22.59
N ASN A 179 -15.64 18.86 21.48
CA ASN A 179 -16.18 18.27 20.27
C ASN A 179 -15.21 17.30 19.57
N THR A 180 -13.90 17.58 19.63
CA THR A 180 -12.88 16.69 19.08
C THR A 180 -12.85 15.35 19.82
N ASN A 181 -12.89 15.39 21.16
CA ASN A 181 -12.97 14.17 21.98
C ASN A 181 -14.30 13.43 21.75
N ALA A 182 -15.42 14.13 21.68
CA ALA A 182 -16.72 13.51 21.43
C ALA A 182 -16.77 12.74 20.09
N ILE A 183 -16.13 13.28 19.05
CA ILE A 183 -16.00 12.56 17.77
C ILE A 183 -15.08 11.34 17.92
N ALA A 184 -13.92 11.48 18.58
CA ALA A 184 -12.99 10.38 18.82
C ALA A 184 -13.67 9.25 19.63
N ASP A 185 -14.39 9.60 20.71
CA ASP A 185 -15.10 8.65 21.57
C ASP A 185 -16.27 7.95 20.85
N SER A 186 -16.79 8.54 19.79
CA SER A 186 -17.85 7.92 18.97
C SER A 186 -17.34 6.79 18.06
N VAL A 187 -16.03 6.65 17.89
CA VAL A 187 -15.40 5.62 17.08
C VAL A 187 -15.21 4.35 17.89
N GLU A 188 -15.72 3.24 17.41
CA GLU A 188 -15.57 1.92 18.06
C GLU A 188 -14.12 1.42 17.93
N VAL A 189 -13.65 0.70 18.94
CA VAL A 189 -12.37 -0.02 18.86
C VAL A 189 -12.56 -1.29 18.05
N PHE A 190 -11.89 -1.42 16.93
CA PHE A 190 -11.93 -2.62 16.08
C PHE A 190 -10.59 -2.90 15.41
N GLU A 191 -10.37 -4.14 15.03
CA GLU A 191 -9.18 -4.55 14.30
C GLU A 191 -9.29 -4.12 12.83
N LEU A 192 -8.32 -3.31 12.37
CA LEU A 192 -8.24 -2.85 10.97
C LEU A 192 -7.88 -3.98 10.01
N LEU A 193 -6.91 -4.81 10.41
CA LEU A 193 -6.44 -5.95 9.63
C LEU A 193 -6.69 -7.22 10.42
N PRO A 194 -7.18 -8.28 9.78
CA PRO A 194 -7.28 -9.58 10.42
C PRO A 194 -5.89 -10.08 10.80
N LYS A 195 -5.78 -10.78 11.94
CA LYS A 195 -4.52 -11.38 12.41
C LYS A 195 -4.12 -12.60 11.59
N ASP A 196 -5.11 -13.28 11.03
CA ASP A 196 -4.89 -14.49 10.26
C ASP A 196 -4.46 -14.16 8.82
N LEU A 197 -3.57 -14.98 8.30
CA LEU A 197 -3.22 -14.95 6.90
C LEU A 197 -4.28 -15.70 6.08
N TYR A 198 -4.61 -15.18 4.91
CA TYR A 198 -5.57 -15.77 3.99
C TYR A 198 -4.86 -16.18 2.68
N PRO A 199 -4.08 -17.28 2.69
CA PRO A 199 -3.45 -17.75 1.46
C PRO A 199 -4.51 -18.15 0.44
N PRO A 200 -4.20 -18.06 -0.87
CA PRO A 200 -5.11 -18.53 -1.92
C PRO A 200 -5.40 -20.03 -1.74
N LYS A 201 -6.59 -20.46 -2.15
CA LYS A 201 -6.95 -21.88 -2.21
C LYS A 201 -6.74 -22.36 -3.63
N ILE A 202 -5.81 -23.29 -3.82
CA ILE A 202 -5.57 -23.98 -5.09
C ILE A 202 -5.83 -25.46 -4.86
N GLU A 203 -6.80 -26.02 -5.58
CA GLU A 203 -7.16 -27.41 -5.46
C GLU A 203 -5.96 -28.30 -5.83
N ASN A 204 -5.68 -29.30 -5.01
CA ASN A 204 -4.57 -30.25 -5.21
C ASN A 204 -3.20 -29.62 -5.41
N SER A 205 -2.94 -28.43 -4.83
CA SER A 205 -1.68 -27.67 -5.01
C SER A 205 -0.44 -28.50 -4.70
N ALA A 206 -0.46 -29.29 -3.62
CA ALA A 206 0.67 -30.15 -3.26
C ALA A 206 0.97 -31.21 -4.34
N GLN A 207 -0.06 -31.84 -4.91
CA GLN A 207 0.15 -32.82 -5.99
C GLN A 207 0.59 -32.15 -7.28
N GLN A 208 -0.03 -31.01 -7.64
CA GLN A 208 0.38 -30.23 -8.82
C GLN A 208 1.85 -29.82 -8.75
N LEU A 209 2.31 -29.36 -7.57
CA LEU A 209 3.72 -28.99 -7.37
C LEU A 209 4.65 -30.17 -7.53
N LYS A 210 4.32 -31.34 -6.93
CA LYS A 210 5.09 -32.57 -7.08
C LYS A 210 5.19 -32.99 -8.54
N ASP A 211 4.07 -33.01 -9.26
CA ASP A 211 4.02 -33.43 -10.67
C ASP A 211 4.91 -32.55 -11.54
N LEU A 212 4.90 -31.23 -11.33
CA LEU A 212 5.78 -30.30 -12.03
C LEU A 212 7.25 -30.58 -11.73
N VAL A 213 7.60 -30.72 -10.44
CA VAL A 213 8.98 -30.92 -9.98
C VAL A 213 9.55 -32.23 -10.50
N TYR A 214 8.88 -33.35 -10.28
CA TYR A 214 9.35 -34.66 -10.73
C TYR A 214 9.35 -34.77 -12.24
N GLY A 215 8.32 -34.24 -12.92
CA GLY A 215 8.27 -34.25 -14.38
C GLY A 215 9.45 -33.50 -15.00
N LYS A 216 9.78 -32.32 -14.49
CA LYS A 216 10.93 -31.54 -14.98
C LYS A 216 12.27 -32.17 -14.63
N MET A 217 12.39 -32.70 -13.39
CA MET A 217 13.59 -33.40 -12.94
C MET A 217 13.89 -34.61 -13.86
N THR A 218 12.90 -35.45 -14.11
CA THR A 218 13.01 -36.59 -15.02
C THR A 218 13.32 -36.17 -16.47
N ALA A 219 12.70 -35.09 -16.94
CA ALA A 219 12.96 -34.57 -18.28
C ALA A 219 14.43 -34.11 -18.46
N ILE A 220 15.06 -33.59 -17.40
CA ILE A 220 16.44 -33.06 -17.46
C ILE A 220 17.47 -34.15 -17.16
N TYR A 221 17.25 -34.96 -16.11
CA TYR A 221 18.25 -35.89 -15.59
C TYR A 221 17.91 -37.37 -15.79
N GLY A 222 16.78 -37.69 -16.41
CA GLY A 222 16.36 -39.09 -16.70
C GLY A 222 15.59 -39.72 -15.54
N GLU A 223 15.21 -40.99 -15.72
CA GLU A 223 14.41 -41.75 -14.73
C GLU A 223 15.17 -42.05 -13.44
N ASN A 224 16.50 -42.08 -13.49
CA ASN A 224 17.36 -42.36 -12.36
C ASN A 224 18.31 -41.17 -12.11
N PRO A 225 17.81 -40.03 -11.63
CA PRO A 225 18.67 -38.87 -11.36
C PRO A 225 19.67 -39.17 -10.24
N PRO A 226 20.84 -38.49 -10.21
CA PRO A 226 21.80 -38.62 -9.14
C PRO A 226 21.20 -38.35 -7.77
N LYS A 227 21.64 -39.13 -6.76
CA LYS A 227 21.13 -39.03 -5.37
C LYS A 227 21.18 -37.62 -4.79
N LEU A 228 22.22 -36.85 -5.12
CA LEU A 228 22.36 -35.44 -4.72
C LEU A 228 21.12 -34.58 -5.13
N ILE A 229 20.54 -34.84 -6.30
CA ILE A 229 19.35 -34.11 -6.79
C ILE A 229 18.10 -34.58 -6.05
N THR A 230 17.92 -35.90 -5.93
CA THR A 230 16.73 -36.44 -5.26
C THR A 230 16.69 -36.05 -3.78
N ASP A 231 17.79 -36.19 -3.06
CA ASP A 231 17.87 -35.82 -1.65
C ASP A 231 17.53 -34.33 -1.43
N ARG A 232 18.04 -33.48 -2.31
CA ARG A 232 17.73 -32.04 -2.25
C ARG A 232 16.26 -31.74 -2.54
N VAL A 233 15.67 -32.35 -3.58
CA VAL A 233 14.25 -32.17 -3.93
C VAL A 233 13.34 -32.66 -2.81
N GLU A 234 13.63 -33.84 -2.24
CA GLU A 234 12.82 -34.41 -1.14
C GLU A 234 12.85 -33.51 0.11
N THR A 235 14.04 -32.99 0.46
CA THR A 235 14.20 -32.08 1.60
C THR A 235 13.38 -30.80 1.39
N GLU A 236 13.52 -30.17 0.22
CA GLU A 236 12.80 -28.93 -0.08
C GLU A 236 11.28 -29.16 -0.17
N LEU A 237 10.82 -30.22 -0.84
CA LEU A 237 9.40 -30.55 -0.92
C LEU A 237 8.82 -30.86 0.47
N HIS A 238 9.56 -31.57 1.32
CA HIS A 238 9.11 -31.84 2.70
C HIS A 238 8.87 -30.52 3.46
N ASP A 239 9.82 -29.61 3.42
CA ASP A 239 9.73 -28.32 4.13
C ASP A 239 8.59 -27.44 3.56
N ILE A 240 8.46 -27.38 2.25
CA ILE A 240 7.40 -26.60 1.59
C ILE A 240 6.00 -27.15 1.93
N LEU A 241 5.82 -28.48 1.80
CA LEU A 241 4.52 -29.10 1.98
C LEU A 241 4.10 -29.19 3.45
N SER A 242 5.02 -29.51 4.36
CA SER A 242 4.73 -29.59 5.79
C SER A 242 4.28 -28.27 6.41
N ARG A 243 4.67 -27.15 5.80
CA ARG A 243 4.30 -25.79 6.23
C ARG A 243 3.18 -25.16 5.41
N GLY A 244 2.59 -25.91 4.43
CA GLY A 244 1.50 -25.43 3.60
C GLY A 244 1.88 -24.33 2.60
N TYR A 245 3.15 -24.26 2.18
CA TYR A 245 3.62 -23.27 1.21
C TYR A 245 3.44 -23.70 -0.26
N ASP A 246 2.95 -24.91 -0.51
CA ASP A 246 2.60 -25.40 -1.84
C ASP A 246 1.68 -24.43 -2.62
N VAL A 247 0.70 -23.84 -1.95
CA VAL A 247 -0.20 -22.84 -2.56
C VAL A 247 0.54 -21.58 -2.99
N ILE A 248 1.59 -21.17 -2.26
CA ILE A 248 2.41 -20.01 -2.59
C ILE A 248 3.28 -20.32 -3.81
N TYR A 249 3.95 -21.50 -3.81
CA TYR A 249 4.73 -21.95 -4.94
C TYR A 249 3.86 -22.08 -6.20
N MET A 250 2.67 -22.69 -6.10
CA MET A 250 1.76 -22.83 -7.24
C MET A 250 1.21 -21.48 -7.71
N SER A 251 0.98 -20.52 -6.82
CA SER A 251 0.60 -19.16 -7.20
C SER A 251 1.71 -18.47 -8.00
N ALA A 252 2.95 -18.53 -7.51
CA ALA A 252 4.11 -17.99 -8.20
C ALA A 252 4.31 -18.65 -9.57
N GLN A 253 4.23 -19.99 -9.63
CA GLN A 253 4.36 -20.75 -10.86
C GLN A 253 3.33 -20.32 -11.90
N LYS A 254 2.06 -20.21 -11.52
CA LYS A 254 0.99 -19.79 -12.45
C LYS A 254 1.20 -18.35 -12.95
N LEU A 255 1.65 -17.45 -12.10
CA LEU A 255 1.96 -16.06 -12.50
C LEU A 255 3.12 -16.00 -13.49
N VAL A 256 4.20 -16.75 -13.23
CA VAL A 256 5.37 -16.82 -14.12
C VAL A 256 4.98 -17.45 -15.44
N ALA A 257 4.31 -18.61 -15.43
CA ALA A 257 3.86 -19.29 -16.63
C ALA A 257 2.96 -18.39 -17.50
N ASN A 258 1.97 -17.74 -16.91
CA ASN A 258 1.10 -16.81 -17.62
C ASN A 258 1.89 -15.65 -18.25
N SER A 259 2.86 -15.07 -17.52
CA SER A 259 3.71 -14.00 -18.06
C SER A 259 4.52 -14.46 -19.27
N LEU A 260 5.14 -15.64 -19.19
CA LEU A 260 5.94 -16.22 -20.28
C LEU A 260 5.08 -16.56 -21.51
N GLU A 261 3.87 -17.11 -21.32
CA GLU A 261 2.91 -17.38 -22.38
C GLU A 261 2.49 -16.11 -23.15
N HIS A 262 2.48 -14.96 -22.47
CA HIS A 262 2.22 -13.65 -23.08
C HIS A 262 3.46 -12.95 -23.62
N GLY A 263 4.61 -13.62 -23.63
CA GLY A 263 5.87 -13.10 -24.18
C GLY A 263 6.62 -12.11 -23.28
N TYR A 264 6.26 -12.03 -21.99
CA TYR A 264 6.97 -11.19 -21.03
C TYR A 264 8.15 -11.96 -20.41
N LEU A 265 9.27 -11.28 -20.23
CA LEU A 265 10.41 -11.82 -19.49
C LEU A 265 10.14 -11.78 -18.00
N VAL A 266 10.49 -12.86 -17.32
CA VAL A 266 10.42 -12.97 -15.86
C VAL A 266 11.81 -13.32 -15.34
N GLY A 267 12.31 -12.52 -14.40
CA GLY A 267 13.58 -12.77 -13.72
C GLY A 267 13.37 -13.05 -12.24
N SER A 268 14.21 -13.91 -11.69
CA SER A 268 14.23 -14.22 -10.25
C SER A 268 14.91 -13.09 -9.47
N ARG A 269 14.39 -12.79 -8.28
CA ARG A 269 14.99 -11.85 -7.36
C ARG A 269 15.00 -12.42 -5.93
N GLY A 270 16.15 -12.27 -5.26
CA GLY A 270 16.31 -12.73 -3.89
C GLY A 270 16.49 -14.25 -3.80
N SER A 271 16.18 -14.80 -2.64
CA SER A 271 16.51 -16.16 -2.25
C SER A 271 15.72 -17.27 -2.98
N VAL A 272 14.71 -16.93 -3.83
CA VAL A 272 14.03 -17.93 -4.67
C VAL A 272 14.98 -18.69 -5.60
N GLY A 273 16.12 -18.08 -5.98
CA GLY A 273 17.18 -18.74 -6.73
C GLY A 273 17.91 -19.87 -6.01
N SER A 274 17.74 -19.99 -4.67
CA SER A 274 18.30 -21.09 -3.88
C SER A 274 17.43 -22.36 -3.91
N SER A 275 16.16 -22.26 -4.33
CA SER A 275 15.21 -23.37 -4.32
C SER A 275 15.25 -24.18 -5.62
N LEU A 276 15.64 -25.45 -5.51
CA LEU A 276 15.62 -26.41 -6.60
C LEU A 276 14.17 -26.78 -7.01
N VAL A 277 13.26 -26.79 -6.05
CA VAL A 277 11.81 -26.96 -6.31
C VAL A 277 11.27 -25.79 -7.13
N ALA A 278 11.71 -24.55 -6.86
CA ALA A 278 11.35 -23.41 -7.68
C ALA A 278 11.89 -23.50 -9.11
N TYR A 279 13.11 -24.01 -9.29
CA TYR A 279 13.70 -24.27 -10.60
C TYR A 279 12.91 -25.33 -11.40
N PHE A 280 12.64 -26.49 -10.77
CA PHE A 280 11.92 -27.56 -11.46
C PHE A 280 10.43 -27.23 -11.69
N SER A 281 9.81 -26.43 -10.83
CA SER A 281 8.43 -25.97 -11.09
C SER A 281 8.33 -24.82 -12.09
N GLY A 282 9.45 -24.26 -12.54
CA GLY A 282 9.46 -23.19 -13.54
C GLY A 282 9.20 -21.79 -12.96
N ILE A 283 9.39 -21.58 -11.66
CA ILE A 283 9.31 -20.26 -11.02
C ILE A 283 10.58 -19.46 -11.30
N THR A 284 11.73 -20.13 -11.34
CA THR A 284 13.04 -19.53 -11.60
C THR A 284 13.80 -20.29 -12.66
N GLU A 285 14.71 -19.62 -13.38
CA GLU A 285 15.66 -20.22 -14.30
C GLU A 285 16.99 -20.60 -13.62
N VAL A 286 17.17 -20.20 -12.36
CA VAL A 286 18.40 -20.46 -11.61
C VAL A 286 18.41 -21.89 -11.08
N ASN A 287 19.37 -22.69 -11.58
CA ASN A 287 19.63 -24.03 -11.07
C ASN A 287 20.59 -23.95 -9.87
N SER A 288 20.07 -24.17 -8.66
CA SER A 288 20.84 -24.06 -7.42
C SER A 288 21.79 -25.22 -7.11
N LEU A 289 21.81 -26.26 -7.94
CA LEU A 289 22.74 -27.37 -7.80
C LEU A 289 24.19 -26.95 -7.98
N PRO A 290 25.16 -27.72 -7.47
CA PRO A 290 26.58 -27.51 -7.77
C PRO A 290 26.86 -27.48 -9.28
N PRO A 291 27.98 -26.85 -9.72
CA PRO A 291 28.39 -26.84 -11.12
C PRO A 291 28.41 -28.25 -11.70
N HIS A 292 27.81 -28.44 -12.85
CA HIS A 292 27.75 -29.76 -13.47
C HIS A 292 27.54 -29.68 -14.99
N TYR A 293 27.92 -30.79 -15.66
CA TYR A 293 27.58 -31.05 -17.01
C TYR A 293 26.29 -31.89 -17.07
N ARG A 294 25.40 -31.60 -18.00
CA ARG A 294 24.22 -32.39 -18.28
C ARG A 294 24.08 -32.64 -19.79
N CYS A 295 23.84 -33.86 -20.17
CA CYS A 295 23.65 -34.22 -21.57
C CYS A 295 22.20 -34.02 -22.01
N PRO A 296 21.93 -33.17 -23.02
CA PRO A 296 20.57 -32.97 -23.50
C PRO A 296 19.97 -34.18 -24.20
N LYS A 297 20.80 -35.16 -24.64
CA LYS A 297 20.36 -36.33 -25.37
C LYS A 297 20.17 -37.56 -24.49
N CYS A 298 21.22 -38.02 -23.80
CA CYS A 298 21.16 -39.21 -22.95
C CYS A 298 20.94 -38.95 -21.47
N ARG A 299 20.90 -37.68 -21.05
CA ARG A 299 20.67 -37.21 -19.69
C ARG A 299 21.77 -37.58 -18.69
N HIS A 300 22.90 -38.11 -19.15
CA HIS A 300 24.06 -38.30 -18.30
C HIS A 300 24.52 -36.98 -17.67
N SER A 301 24.89 -36.98 -16.40
CA SER A 301 25.35 -35.80 -15.68
C SER A 301 26.62 -36.05 -14.87
N GLU A 302 27.52 -35.06 -14.79
CA GLU A 302 28.75 -35.06 -14.04
C GLU A 302 28.82 -33.83 -13.17
N PHE A 303 28.84 -34.00 -11.85
CA PHE A 303 28.91 -32.92 -10.88
C PHE A 303 30.36 -32.60 -10.47
N ILE A 304 30.64 -31.30 -10.33
CA ILE A 304 31.95 -30.80 -9.84
C ILE A 304 31.68 -30.22 -8.46
N THR A 305 32.14 -30.92 -7.42
CA THR A 305 31.89 -30.57 -6.01
C THR A 305 33.18 -30.30 -5.22
N ASP A 306 34.30 -30.18 -5.92
CA ASP A 306 35.63 -29.94 -5.34
C ASP A 306 35.98 -28.45 -5.16
N GLY A 307 35.04 -27.56 -5.51
CA GLY A 307 35.23 -26.10 -5.43
C GLY A 307 36.08 -25.50 -6.55
N SER A 308 36.39 -26.26 -7.59
CA SER A 308 37.21 -25.78 -8.72
C SER A 308 36.47 -24.75 -9.60
N TYR A 309 35.14 -24.73 -9.58
CA TYR A 309 34.30 -23.77 -10.32
C TYR A 309 33.22 -23.23 -9.42
N GLY A 310 32.94 -21.90 -9.49
CA GLY A 310 31.87 -21.23 -8.77
C GLY A 310 30.49 -21.40 -9.42
N CYS A 311 30.46 -21.62 -10.76
CA CYS A 311 29.22 -21.91 -11.47
C CYS A 311 29.50 -22.74 -12.74
N GLY A 312 28.45 -23.35 -13.27
CA GLY A 312 28.56 -24.15 -14.49
C GLY A 312 29.03 -23.35 -15.70
N ALA A 313 28.71 -22.06 -15.78
CA ALA A 313 29.11 -21.21 -16.92
C ALA A 313 30.64 -21.10 -17.06
N ASP A 314 31.40 -21.17 -15.95
CA ASP A 314 32.85 -21.05 -15.93
C ASP A 314 33.57 -22.35 -16.33
N MET A 315 32.84 -23.45 -16.45
CA MET A 315 33.41 -24.73 -16.82
C MET A 315 33.80 -24.77 -18.30
N PRO A 316 34.87 -25.50 -18.69
CA PRO A 316 35.23 -25.66 -20.09
C PRO A 316 34.19 -26.46 -20.88
N ASP A 317 34.13 -26.25 -22.20
CA ASP A 317 33.26 -27.04 -23.07
C ASP A 317 33.73 -28.48 -23.11
N LYS A 318 32.79 -29.42 -23.02
CA LYS A 318 33.04 -30.86 -22.99
C LYS A 318 31.93 -31.62 -23.73
N ASN A 319 32.26 -32.75 -24.34
CA ASN A 319 31.27 -33.65 -24.91
C ASN A 319 30.97 -34.80 -23.94
N CYS A 320 29.72 -35.28 -24.02
CA CYS A 320 29.27 -36.42 -23.23
C CYS A 320 30.06 -37.70 -23.58
N PRO A 321 30.65 -38.39 -22.61
CA PRO A 321 31.38 -39.62 -22.87
C PRO A 321 30.50 -40.76 -23.34
N GLU A 322 29.20 -40.75 -22.98
CA GLU A 322 28.28 -41.83 -23.31
C GLU A 322 27.73 -41.73 -24.75
N CYS A 323 27.52 -40.52 -25.29
CA CYS A 323 26.85 -40.35 -26.60
C CYS A 323 27.48 -39.32 -27.54
N GLY A 324 28.59 -38.69 -27.14
CA GLY A 324 29.32 -37.71 -27.94
C GLY A 324 28.64 -36.35 -28.09
N THR A 325 27.44 -36.13 -27.56
CA THR A 325 26.71 -34.87 -27.67
C THR A 325 27.38 -33.81 -26.79
N LYS A 326 27.46 -32.56 -27.27
CA LYS A 326 27.95 -31.44 -26.46
C LYS A 326 27.10 -31.28 -25.19
N TYR A 327 27.76 -31.23 -24.05
CA TYR A 327 27.11 -30.99 -22.77
C TYR A 327 26.55 -29.58 -22.67
N VAL A 328 25.47 -29.45 -21.91
CA VAL A 328 25.04 -28.19 -21.32
C VAL A 328 25.73 -28.05 -19.96
N LYS A 329 26.31 -26.89 -19.71
CA LYS A 329 26.94 -26.51 -18.45
C LYS A 329 25.90 -25.79 -17.58
N ASP A 330 25.71 -26.20 -16.33
CA ASP A 330 24.64 -25.74 -15.46
C ASP A 330 25.08 -25.73 -13.99
N GLY A 331 24.27 -25.12 -13.12
CA GLY A 331 24.51 -25.07 -11.68
C GLY A 331 25.24 -23.81 -11.19
N PHE A 332 24.75 -23.27 -10.07
CA PHE A 332 25.25 -22.04 -9.42
C PHE A 332 25.70 -22.26 -7.98
N ASP A 333 25.68 -23.50 -7.49
CA ASP A 333 26.10 -23.89 -6.14
C ASP A 333 25.50 -23.04 -5.01
N ILE A 334 24.18 -22.84 -5.05
CA ILE A 334 23.47 -22.03 -4.08
C ILE A 334 22.86 -22.95 -3.01
N PRO A 335 23.26 -22.84 -1.73
CA PRO A 335 22.65 -23.61 -0.67
C PRO A 335 21.17 -23.26 -0.51
N PHE A 336 20.36 -24.23 -0.05
CA PHE A 336 18.96 -23.99 0.23
C PHE A 336 18.82 -23.09 1.46
N GLU A 337 18.34 -21.90 1.21
CA GLU A 337 17.95 -20.95 2.25
C GLU A 337 16.46 -21.07 2.48
N THR A 338 16.05 -21.40 3.69
CA THR A 338 14.64 -21.44 4.05
C THR A 338 14.09 -20.02 4.22
N PHE A 339 13.05 -19.71 3.46
CA PHE A 339 12.25 -18.51 3.65
C PHE A 339 11.22 -18.65 4.76
N LEU A 340 11.25 -19.74 5.42
CA LEU A 340 10.13 -20.26 6.21
C LEU A 340 10.32 -19.96 7.68
#